data_50cbf2bcf27b498224db70e5605fc926
#
_entry.id   50cbf2bcf27b498224db70e5605fc926
#
_cell.length_a   1.000
_cell.length_b   1.000
_cell.length_c   1.000
_cell.angle_alpha   90.00
_cell.angle_beta   90.00
_cell.angle_gamma   90.00
#
_symmetry.space_group_name_H-M   'P 1'
#
loop_
_entity.id
_entity.type
_entity.pdbx_description
1 polymer ?
#
loop_
_entity_poly.entity_id
_entity_poly.type
_entity_poly.pdbx_seq_one_letter_code
_entity_poly.pdbx_strand_id
1 'polypeptide(L)'
;MLERLSAGDDRLLGHVTLAGRSGRIAQWPQWVSPAVVDAWARQGVERPWIHQRETMDALREGRDVVLATGTGSGKSLAAWTPIFSDLVEAEDSSRISAIHRRPTALYLAPTKALAADQLASLMALLGQTDAPTDALGRADPEGDPDLVDERLRRVRAATVDGDTPREAKEWARAGADLILSNPDFLHYVMLPSH
;
A
#
# COMPACT_ATOMS: atom_id res chain seq x y z
N MET A 1 -27.61 0.94 18.38
CA MET A 1 -27.70 2.07 17.43
C MET A 1 -28.73 1.81 16.34
N LEU A 2 -28.72 0.67 15.65
CA LEU A 2 -29.74 0.32 14.64
C LEU A 2 -31.15 0.22 15.18
N GLU A 3 -31.35 -0.34 16.40
CA GLU A 3 -32.67 -0.39 17.05
C GLU A 3 -33.28 0.98 17.33
N ARG A 4 -32.45 2.01 17.57
CA ARG A 4 -32.90 3.40 17.72
C ARG A 4 -33.29 4.08 16.40
N LEU A 5 -32.64 3.65 15.29
CA LEU A 5 -32.92 4.18 13.96
C LEU A 5 -34.11 3.51 13.29
N SER A 6 -34.44 2.27 13.72
CA SER A 6 -35.57 1.49 13.17
C SER A 6 -36.88 1.64 13.95
N ALA A 7 -36.88 2.28 15.12
CA ALA A 7 -38.09 2.48 15.90
C ALA A 7 -39.07 3.40 15.15
N GLY A 8 -40.06 2.79 14.45
CA GLY A 8 -41.08 3.49 13.68
C GLY A 8 -40.76 3.73 12.22
N ASP A 9 -39.75 3.08 11.65
CA ASP A 9 -39.41 3.16 10.23
C ASP A 9 -39.78 1.86 9.49
N ASP A 10 -40.93 1.90 8.80
CA ASP A 10 -41.47 0.77 8.03
C ASP A 10 -40.56 0.33 6.84
N ARG A 11 -39.51 1.09 6.54
CA ARG A 11 -38.54 0.76 5.48
C ARG A 11 -37.51 -0.28 5.91
N LEU A 12 -37.32 -0.49 7.22
CA LEU A 12 -36.43 -1.53 7.74
C LEU A 12 -37.20 -2.83 7.92
N LEU A 13 -37.11 -3.72 6.92
CA LEU A 13 -37.82 -5.00 6.91
C LEU A 13 -37.15 -6.07 7.79
N GLY A 14 -35.92 -5.85 8.18
CA GLY A 14 -35.16 -6.76 9.04
C GLY A 14 -33.67 -6.42 9.06
N HIS A 15 -32.95 -6.96 10.04
CA HIS A 15 -31.50 -6.91 10.09
C HIS A 15 -30.95 -8.27 10.50
N VAL A 16 -29.77 -8.60 10.00
CA VAL A 16 -29.04 -9.81 10.38
C VAL A 16 -27.69 -9.41 10.95
N THR A 17 -27.42 -9.83 12.17
CA THR A 17 -26.09 -9.66 12.77
C THR A 17 -25.23 -10.87 12.43
N LEU A 18 -24.17 -10.65 11.65
CA LEU A 18 -23.20 -11.68 11.39
C LEU A 18 -22.21 -11.74 12.54
N ALA A 19 -22.00 -12.96 13.09
CA ALA A 19 -20.97 -13.18 14.10
C ALA A 19 -19.59 -12.81 13.54
N GLY A 20 -18.80 -12.11 14.33
CA GLY A 20 -17.42 -11.79 13.98
C GLY A 20 -16.63 -13.11 13.81
N ARG A 21 -15.85 -13.21 12.73
CA ARG A 21 -14.91 -14.31 12.56
C ARG A 21 -13.63 -13.96 13.32
N SER A 22 -13.17 -14.85 14.20
CA SER A 22 -11.86 -14.70 14.83
C SER A 22 -10.78 -14.91 13.77
N GLY A 23 -10.05 -13.83 13.43
CA GLY A 23 -8.87 -13.94 12.58
C GLY A 23 -7.68 -14.53 13.36
N ARG A 24 -6.82 -15.29 12.69
CA ARG A 24 -5.57 -15.77 13.27
C ARG A 24 -4.47 -14.77 13.00
N ILE A 25 -3.83 -14.26 14.06
CA ILE A 25 -2.71 -13.33 14.02
C ILE A 25 -1.40 -14.12 13.93
N ALA A 26 -0.45 -13.60 13.17
CA ALA A 26 0.92 -14.13 13.05
C ALA A 26 1.94 -13.11 13.55
N GLN A 27 3.17 -13.56 13.76
CA GLN A 27 4.31 -12.65 13.95
C GLN A 27 4.80 -12.15 12.59
N TRP A 28 5.40 -10.97 12.57
CA TRP A 28 6.09 -10.48 11.38
C TRP A 28 7.18 -11.46 10.94
N PRO A 29 7.37 -11.71 9.64
CA PRO A 29 8.51 -12.47 9.15
C PRO A 29 9.82 -11.80 9.58
N GLN A 30 10.83 -12.61 9.92
CA GLN A 30 12.12 -12.09 10.37
C GLN A 30 12.88 -11.30 9.27
N TRP A 31 12.56 -11.56 8.01
CA TRP A 31 13.15 -10.86 6.87
C TRP A 31 12.52 -9.49 6.60
N VAL A 32 11.36 -9.16 7.18
CA VAL A 32 10.76 -7.83 7.03
C VAL A 32 11.61 -6.81 7.76
N SER A 33 11.99 -5.75 7.06
CA SER A 33 12.77 -4.65 7.66
C SER A 33 12.04 -4.05 8.86
N PRO A 34 12.74 -3.82 10.00
CA PRO A 34 12.16 -3.14 11.15
C PRO A 34 11.53 -1.80 10.80
N ALA A 35 12.13 -1.03 9.89
CA ALA A 35 11.57 0.24 9.42
C ALA A 35 10.17 0.09 8.80
N VAL A 36 9.92 -1.02 8.09
CA VAL A 36 8.62 -1.33 7.49
C VAL A 36 7.62 -1.78 8.56
N VAL A 37 8.06 -2.57 9.55
CA VAL A 37 7.22 -2.96 10.70
C VAL A 37 6.76 -1.73 11.47
N ASP A 38 7.68 -0.80 11.76
CA ASP A 38 7.38 0.45 12.47
C ASP A 38 6.43 1.34 11.67
N ALA A 39 6.59 1.39 10.33
CA ALA A 39 5.68 2.12 9.46
C ALA A 39 4.25 1.58 9.55
N TRP A 40 4.06 0.27 9.53
CA TRP A 40 2.75 -0.35 9.71
C TRP A 40 2.19 -0.18 11.13
N ALA A 41 3.05 -0.22 12.16
CA ALA A 41 2.64 0.01 13.55
C ALA A 41 2.05 1.42 13.73
N ARG A 42 2.62 2.45 13.09
CA ARG A 42 2.06 3.81 13.06
C ARG A 42 0.69 3.88 12.40
N GLN A 43 0.40 2.98 11.44
CA GLN A 43 -0.93 2.85 10.84
C GLN A 43 -1.87 1.94 11.67
N GLY A 44 -1.51 1.61 12.91
CA GLY A 44 -2.31 0.78 13.81
C GLY A 44 -2.22 -0.74 13.55
N VAL A 45 -1.26 -1.19 12.74
CA VAL A 45 -1.06 -2.62 12.45
C VAL A 45 0.13 -3.15 13.23
N GLU A 46 -0.12 -3.68 14.42
CA GLU A 46 0.93 -4.26 15.27
C GLU A 46 1.43 -5.61 14.74
N ARG A 47 0.53 -6.42 14.20
CA ARG A 47 0.82 -7.78 13.70
C ARG A 47 -0.03 -8.12 12.47
N PRO A 48 0.52 -8.87 11.51
CA PRO A 48 -0.25 -9.32 10.36
C PRO A 48 -1.20 -10.46 10.71
N TRP A 49 -2.23 -10.63 9.89
CA TRP A 49 -3.02 -11.84 9.87
C TRP A 49 -2.22 -12.99 9.23
N ILE A 50 -2.57 -14.26 9.56
CA ILE A 50 -1.84 -15.42 9.03
C ILE A 50 -1.81 -15.45 7.50
N HIS A 51 -2.92 -15.13 6.82
CA HIS A 51 -2.96 -15.10 5.35
C HIS A 51 -2.07 -14.00 4.75
N GLN A 52 -1.91 -12.87 5.45
CA GLN A 52 -0.98 -11.81 5.03
C GLN A 52 0.47 -12.29 5.18
N ARG A 53 0.79 -12.93 6.31
CA ARG A 53 2.10 -13.51 6.57
C ARG A 53 2.48 -14.55 5.52
N GLU A 54 1.58 -15.51 5.25
CA GLU A 54 1.80 -16.55 4.24
C GLU A 54 2.00 -15.97 2.84
N THR A 55 1.26 -14.89 2.50
CA THR A 55 1.43 -14.16 1.23
C THR A 55 2.80 -13.50 1.15
N MET A 56 3.23 -12.81 2.20
CA MET A 56 4.54 -12.16 2.26
C MET A 56 5.68 -13.16 2.08
N ASP A 57 5.63 -14.29 2.80
CA ASP A 57 6.64 -15.34 2.71
C ASP A 57 6.69 -15.94 1.29
N ALA A 58 5.52 -16.17 0.67
CA ALA A 58 5.45 -16.68 -0.69
C ALA A 58 6.05 -15.71 -1.73
N LEU A 59 5.75 -14.42 -1.59
CA LEU A 59 6.34 -13.38 -2.47
C LEU A 59 7.85 -13.26 -2.27
N ARG A 60 8.34 -13.34 -1.05
CA ARG A 60 9.78 -13.33 -0.74
C ARG A 60 10.52 -14.52 -1.34
N GLU A 61 9.86 -15.67 -1.45
CA GLU A 61 10.38 -16.87 -2.13
C GLU A 61 10.31 -16.79 -3.67
N GLY A 62 9.83 -15.68 -4.23
CA GLY A 62 9.70 -15.46 -5.68
C GLY A 62 8.52 -16.19 -6.30
N ARG A 63 7.52 -16.57 -5.52
CA ARG A 63 6.30 -17.22 -6.01
C ARG A 63 5.24 -16.19 -6.41
N ASP A 64 4.51 -16.48 -7.47
CA ASP A 64 3.28 -15.77 -7.82
C ASP A 64 2.18 -16.11 -6.83
N VAL A 65 1.40 -15.10 -6.41
CA VAL A 65 0.36 -15.26 -5.39
C VAL A 65 -0.98 -14.71 -5.86
N VAL A 66 -2.02 -15.47 -5.66
CA VAL A 66 -3.41 -15.01 -5.75
C VAL A 66 -4.01 -14.95 -4.36
N LEU A 67 -4.31 -13.74 -3.87
CA LEU A 67 -4.89 -13.52 -2.55
C LEU A 67 -6.41 -13.31 -2.66
N ALA A 68 -7.17 -14.40 -2.58
CA ALA A 68 -8.62 -14.43 -2.68
C ALA A 68 -9.27 -14.29 -1.29
N THR A 69 -9.35 -13.06 -0.78
CA THR A 69 -9.99 -12.73 0.49
C THR A 69 -11.02 -11.60 0.32
N GLY A 70 -11.95 -11.49 1.25
CA GLY A 70 -12.96 -10.43 1.25
C GLY A 70 -12.38 -9.01 1.24
N THR A 71 -13.21 -8.02 0.95
CA THR A 71 -12.84 -6.60 1.08
C THR A 71 -12.49 -6.26 2.53
N GLY A 72 -11.56 -5.33 2.74
CA GLY A 72 -11.13 -4.93 4.08
C GLY A 72 -10.22 -5.94 4.81
N SER A 73 -9.76 -7.00 4.14
CA SER A 73 -8.86 -8.01 4.76
C SER A 73 -7.39 -7.61 4.81
N GLY A 74 -7.05 -6.38 4.40
CA GLY A 74 -5.67 -5.88 4.40
C GLY A 74 -4.77 -6.50 3.34
N LYS A 75 -5.29 -6.82 2.15
CA LYS A 75 -4.51 -7.37 1.01
C LYS A 75 -3.33 -6.49 0.64
N SER A 76 -3.53 -5.18 0.67
CA SER A 76 -2.50 -4.18 0.33
C SER A 76 -1.27 -4.31 1.23
N LEU A 77 -1.45 -4.54 2.53
CA LEU A 77 -0.35 -4.77 3.46
C LEU A 77 0.53 -5.94 3.02
N ALA A 78 -0.10 -7.07 2.68
CA ALA A 78 0.63 -8.28 2.27
C ALA A 78 1.42 -8.08 0.97
N ALA A 79 0.92 -7.24 0.05
CA ALA A 79 1.59 -6.93 -1.21
C ALA A 79 2.72 -5.90 -1.04
N TRP A 80 2.49 -4.83 -0.25
CA TRP A 80 3.45 -3.73 -0.11
C TRP A 80 4.62 -4.04 0.83
N THR A 81 4.41 -4.86 1.85
CA THR A 81 5.46 -5.17 2.84
C THR A 81 6.73 -5.74 2.22
N PRO A 82 6.68 -6.75 1.34
CA PRO A 82 7.88 -7.25 0.66
C PRO A 82 8.57 -6.17 -0.19
N ILE A 83 7.80 -5.42 -0.97
CA ILE A 83 8.33 -4.36 -1.85
C ILE A 83 9.09 -3.30 -1.04
N PHE A 84 8.51 -2.83 0.06
CA PHE A 84 9.20 -1.85 0.90
C PHE A 84 10.42 -2.42 1.61
N SER A 85 10.38 -3.69 2.02
CA SER A 85 11.55 -4.35 2.60
C SER A 85 12.69 -4.45 1.59
N ASP A 86 12.38 -4.82 0.34
CA ASP A 86 13.38 -4.87 -0.74
C ASP A 86 13.97 -3.49 -1.06
N LEU A 87 13.13 -2.43 -1.05
CA LEU A 87 13.58 -1.06 -1.27
C LEU A 87 14.50 -0.56 -0.16
N VAL A 88 14.19 -0.87 1.10
CA VAL A 88 15.03 -0.53 2.26
C VAL A 88 16.35 -1.29 2.21
N GLU A 89 16.33 -2.59 1.91
CA GLU A 89 17.53 -3.42 1.74
C GLU A 89 18.42 -2.92 0.59
N ALA A 90 17.80 -2.52 -0.53
CA ALA A 90 18.53 -1.97 -1.67
C ALA A 90 19.22 -0.63 -1.36
N GLU A 91 18.58 0.22 -0.56
CA GLU A 91 19.19 1.49 -0.10
C GLU A 91 20.42 1.22 0.76
N ASP A 92 20.37 0.25 1.66
CA ASP A 92 21.52 -0.15 2.46
C ASP A 92 22.64 -0.76 1.60
N SER A 93 22.27 -1.58 0.61
CA SER A 93 23.22 -2.22 -0.32
C SER A 93 23.86 -1.23 -1.29
N SER A 94 23.16 -0.20 -1.73
CA SER A 94 23.65 0.82 -2.66
C SER A 94 24.78 1.66 -2.07
N ARG A 95 24.81 1.77 -0.75
CA ARG A 95 25.94 2.40 -0.02
C ARG A 95 27.23 1.58 -0.09
N ILE A 96 27.11 0.29 -0.41
CA ILE A 96 28.23 -0.65 -0.43
C ILE A 96 28.65 -0.99 -1.88
N SER A 97 27.74 -0.95 -2.84
CA SER A 97 28.03 -1.33 -4.23
C SER A 97 27.18 -0.58 -5.25
N ALA A 98 27.85 0.12 -6.18
CA ALA A 98 27.20 0.85 -7.28
C ALA A 98 26.56 -0.05 -8.37
N ILE A 99 26.60 -1.36 -8.22
CA ILE A 99 26.21 -2.33 -9.26
C ILE A 99 24.76 -2.84 -9.05
N HIS A 100 24.16 -2.64 -7.88
CA HIS A 100 22.81 -3.13 -7.60
C HIS A 100 21.76 -2.23 -8.22
N ARG A 101 20.94 -2.81 -9.10
CA ARG A 101 19.74 -2.15 -9.61
C ARG A 101 18.72 -1.99 -8.46
N ARG A 102 18.26 -0.77 -8.24
CA ARG A 102 17.18 -0.50 -7.29
C ARG A 102 15.91 -1.23 -7.75
N PRO A 103 15.21 -1.97 -6.88
CA PRO A 103 13.98 -2.64 -7.24
C PRO A 103 12.90 -1.62 -7.62
N THR A 104 12.03 -2.01 -8.54
CA THR A 104 10.88 -1.20 -8.95
C THR A 104 9.62 -2.06 -8.91
N ALA A 105 8.47 -1.45 -8.65
CA ALA A 105 7.20 -2.14 -8.63
C ALA A 105 6.14 -1.40 -9.45
N LEU A 106 5.30 -2.16 -10.14
CA LEU A 106 4.12 -1.68 -10.85
C LEU A 106 2.87 -2.19 -10.17
N TYR A 107 2.00 -1.26 -9.75
CA TYR A 107 0.67 -1.56 -9.25
C TYR A 107 -0.38 -1.21 -10.30
N LEU A 108 -1.23 -2.16 -10.65
CA LEU A 108 -2.33 -1.96 -11.59
C LEU A 108 -3.66 -1.94 -10.84
N ALA A 109 -4.27 -0.77 -10.78
CA ALA A 109 -5.60 -0.58 -10.22
C ALA A 109 -6.66 -0.65 -11.33
N PRO A 110 -7.85 -1.22 -11.08
CA PRO A 110 -8.93 -1.24 -12.05
C PRO A 110 -9.42 0.14 -12.47
N THR A 111 -9.24 1.16 -11.63
CA THR A 111 -9.64 2.55 -11.93
C THR A 111 -8.57 3.54 -11.50
N LYS A 112 -8.54 4.73 -12.14
CA LYS A 112 -7.67 5.85 -11.75
C LYS A 112 -7.91 6.30 -10.31
N ALA A 113 -9.18 6.36 -9.87
CA ALA A 113 -9.54 6.73 -8.52
C ALA A 113 -8.91 5.78 -7.50
N LEU A 114 -8.99 4.46 -7.73
CA LEU A 114 -8.36 3.49 -6.83
C LEU A 114 -6.83 3.58 -6.83
N ALA A 115 -6.22 3.90 -7.97
CA ALA A 115 -4.77 4.15 -8.03
C ALA A 115 -4.39 5.37 -7.17
N ALA A 116 -5.16 6.45 -7.26
CA ALA A 116 -4.95 7.66 -6.47
C ALA A 116 -5.13 7.42 -4.96
N ASP A 117 -6.20 6.69 -4.56
CA ASP A 117 -6.43 6.32 -3.16
C ASP A 117 -5.30 5.44 -2.59
N GLN A 118 -4.81 4.50 -3.41
CA GLN A 118 -3.67 3.67 -3.02
C GLN A 118 -2.39 4.51 -2.89
N LEU A 119 -2.13 5.45 -3.82
CA LEU A 119 -0.98 6.34 -3.71
C LEU A 119 -1.06 7.19 -2.44
N ALA A 120 -2.22 7.78 -2.13
CA ALA A 120 -2.40 8.56 -0.90
C ALA A 120 -2.11 7.74 0.36
N SER A 121 -2.62 6.50 0.41
CA SER A 121 -2.34 5.58 1.51
C SER A 121 -0.86 5.22 1.63
N LEU A 122 -0.16 5.05 0.50
CA LEU A 122 1.28 4.79 0.47
C LEU A 122 2.08 6.00 0.94
N MET A 123 1.73 7.20 0.48
CA MET A 123 2.39 8.44 0.91
C MET A 123 2.28 8.64 2.42
N ALA A 124 1.13 8.34 3.02
CA ALA A 124 0.96 8.36 4.47
C ALA A 124 1.87 7.34 5.18
N LEU A 125 1.98 6.11 4.66
CA LEU A 125 2.87 5.08 5.19
C LEU A 125 4.35 5.49 5.10
N LEU A 126 4.73 6.15 4.00
CA LEU A 126 6.09 6.62 3.72
C LEU A 126 6.46 7.93 4.45
N GLY A 127 5.51 8.54 5.16
CA GLY A 127 5.72 9.83 5.84
C GLY A 127 5.96 10.99 4.86
N GLN A 128 5.37 10.94 3.67
CA GLN A 128 5.55 11.92 2.59
C GLN A 128 4.31 12.81 2.38
N THR A 129 3.37 12.81 3.32
CA THR A 129 2.20 13.68 3.24
C THR A 129 2.48 15.03 3.85
N ASP A 130 2.16 16.09 3.11
CA ASP A 130 1.97 17.44 3.65
C ASP A 130 0.65 17.43 4.45
N ALA A 131 0.71 17.00 5.70
CA ALA A 131 -0.37 16.74 6.63
C ALA A 131 -1.33 15.59 6.21
N PRO A 132 -1.36 14.48 6.95
CA PRO A 132 -2.37 13.45 6.75
C PRO A 132 -3.74 14.01 7.12
N THR A 133 -4.60 14.14 6.15
CA THR A 133 -6.02 14.27 6.41
C THR A 133 -6.59 12.86 6.56
N ASP A 134 -7.25 12.58 7.70
CA ASP A 134 -8.09 11.39 7.83
C ASP A 134 -9.20 11.40 6.76
N ALA A 135 -9.97 10.32 6.61
CA ALA A 135 -11.09 10.23 5.67
C ALA A 135 -12.15 11.33 5.86
N LEU A 136 -12.01 12.20 6.84
CA LEU A 136 -12.86 13.35 7.19
C LEU A 136 -12.12 14.68 7.00
N GLY A 137 -10.93 14.70 6.43
CA GLY A 137 -10.15 15.92 6.19
C GLY A 137 -9.51 16.53 7.44
N ARG A 138 -9.32 15.74 8.51
CA ARG A 138 -8.66 16.22 9.72
C ARG A 138 -7.18 15.93 9.63
N ALA A 139 -6.36 16.94 9.78
CA ALA A 139 -4.93 16.76 9.96
C ALA A 139 -4.68 15.99 11.28
N ASP A 140 -3.87 14.94 11.23
CA ASP A 140 -3.35 14.32 12.43
C ASP A 140 -2.19 15.20 12.95
N PRO A 141 -2.41 15.98 14.03
CA PRO A 141 -1.39 16.90 14.53
C PRO A 141 -0.23 16.20 15.26
N GLU A 142 -0.32 14.86 15.43
CA GLU A 142 0.68 14.09 16.18
C GLU A 142 1.62 13.27 15.29
N GLY A 143 1.42 13.27 13.96
CA GLY A 143 2.32 12.61 13.02
C GLY A 143 3.63 13.37 12.84
N ASP A 144 4.59 13.16 13.73
CA ASP A 144 5.95 13.67 13.55
C ASP A 144 6.60 12.97 12.33
N PRO A 145 6.87 13.69 11.23
CA PRO A 145 7.52 13.10 10.06
C PRO A 145 8.92 12.55 10.37
N ASP A 146 9.56 13.01 11.44
CA ASP A 146 10.87 12.52 11.86
C ASP A 146 10.83 11.10 12.45
N LEU A 147 9.65 10.57 12.74
CA LEU A 147 9.47 9.18 13.18
C LEU A 147 9.50 8.14 12.06
N VAL A 148 9.41 8.57 10.79
CA VAL A 148 9.52 7.64 9.65
C VAL A 148 10.98 7.48 9.25
N ASP A 149 11.41 6.22 9.09
CA ASP A 149 12.76 5.90 8.62
C ASP A 149 13.09 6.63 7.31
N GLU A 150 14.24 7.28 7.26
CA GLU A 150 14.67 8.08 6.12
C GLU A 150 14.71 7.30 4.80
N ARG A 151 15.00 5.99 4.85
CA ARG A 151 15.02 5.11 3.67
C ARG A 151 13.63 4.97 3.06
N LEU A 152 12.58 4.87 3.88
CA LEU A 152 11.19 4.86 3.43
C LEU A 152 10.76 6.21 2.87
N ARG A 153 11.18 7.32 3.48
CA ARG A 153 10.89 8.67 2.98
C ARG A 153 11.52 8.97 1.61
N ARG A 154 12.56 8.23 1.22
CA ARG A 154 13.22 8.37 -0.09
C ARG A 154 12.56 7.57 -1.20
N VAL A 155 11.59 6.72 -0.88
CA VAL A 155 10.84 5.95 -1.89
C VAL A 155 10.03 6.89 -2.76
N ARG A 156 10.23 6.81 -4.07
CA ARG A 156 9.54 7.67 -5.05
C ARG A 156 8.38 6.90 -5.66
N ALA A 157 7.16 7.34 -5.35
CA ALA A 157 5.95 6.75 -5.89
C ALA A 157 5.20 7.76 -6.76
N ALA A 158 4.58 7.30 -7.84
CA ALA A 158 3.79 8.12 -8.76
C ALA A 158 2.63 7.35 -9.37
N THR A 159 1.53 8.06 -9.65
CA THR A 159 0.51 7.57 -10.57
C THR A 159 0.88 7.98 -12.00
N VAL A 160 0.74 7.04 -12.94
CA VAL A 160 0.96 7.29 -14.37
C VAL A 160 -0.22 6.75 -15.16
N ASP A 161 -0.96 7.63 -15.81
CA ASP A 161 -2.13 7.29 -16.64
C ASP A 161 -2.25 8.19 -17.87
N GLY A 162 -3.40 8.12 -18.57
CA GLY A 162 -3.63 8.90 -19.78
C GLY A 162 -3.57 10.42 -19.55
N ASP A 163 -4.01 10.89 -18.40
CA ASP A 163 -4.13 12.30 -18.06
C ASP A 163 -2.86 12.87 -17.42
N THR A 164 -1.91 12.01 -17.05
CA THR A 164 -0.63 12.43 -16.44
C THR A 164 0.17 13.30 -17.43
N PRO A 165 0.61 14.51 -17.02
CA PRO A 165 1.43 15.38 -17.86
C PRO A 165 2.72 14.69 -18.35
N ARG A 166 3.21 15.10 -19.52
CA ARG A 166 4.41 14.49 -20.13
C ARG A 166 5.63 14.55 -19.20
N GLU A 167 5.85 15.69 -18.57
CA GLU A 167 6.98 15.90 -17.66
C GLU A 167 6.92 14.94 -16.45
N ALA A 168 5.71 14.74 -15.88
CA ALA A 168 5.50 13.79 -14.80
C ALA A 168 5.71 12.33 -15.24
N LYS A 169 5.33 11.98 -16.49
CA LYS A 169 5.63 10.66 -17.07
C LYS A 169 7.13 10.45 -17.25
N GLU A 170 7.85 11.47 -17.74
CA GLU A 170 9.30 11.42 -17.90
C GLU A 170 10.02 11.29 -16.55
N TRP A 171 9.57 12.04 -15.54
CA TRP A 171 10.08 11.92 -14.17
C TRP A 171 9.87 10.52 -13.59
N ALA A 172 8.64 9.98 -13.70
CA ALA A 172 8.32 8.65 -13.21
C ALA A 172 9.16 7.57 -13.91
N ARG A 173 9.32 7.68 -15.24
CA ARG A 173 10.16 6.76 -16.03
C ARG A 173 11.63 6.82 -15.64
N ALA A 174 12.14 8.01 -15.33
CA ALA A 174 13.55 8.20 -14.99
C ALA A 174 13.90 7.72 -13.59
N GLY A 175 12.93 7.72 -12.67
CA GLY A 175 13.32 7.55 -11.29
C GLY A 175 12.27 7.11 -10.28
N ALA A 176 11.04 6.77 -10.64
CA ALA A 176 10.09 6.24 -9.67
C ALA A 176 10.45 4.79 -9.28
N ASP A 177 10.33 4.50 -8.00
CA ASP A 177 10.48 3.14 -7.46
C ASP A 177 9.15 2.38 -7.54
N LEU A 178 8.04 3.12 -7.39
CA LEU A 178 6.68 2.59 -7.47
C LEU A 178 5.88 3.37 -8.51
N ILE A 179 5.28 2.66 -9.45
CA ILE A 179 4.36 3.23 -10.43
C ILE A 179 2.98 2.61 -10.21
N LEU A 180 1.99 3.45 -10.00
CA LEU A 180 0.60 3.06 -9.93
C LEU A 180 -0.10 3.46 -11.22
N SER A 181 -0.79 2.53 -11.86
CA SER A 181 -1.42 2.74 -13.16
C SER A 181 -2.71 1.92 -13.27
N ASN A 182 -3.25 1.86 -14.47
CA ASN A 182 -4.39 1.01 -14.79
C ASN A 182 -4.09 0.11 -16.00
N PRO A 183 -4.80 -1.03 -16.13
CA PRO A 183 -4.53 -1.98 -17.21
C PRO A 183 -4.70 -1.40 -18.62
N ASP A 184 -5.66 -0.50 -18.81
CA ASP A 184 -5.93 0.12 -20.12
C ASP A 184 -4.75 0.99 -20.56
N PHE A 185 -4.22 1.81 -19.67
CA PHE A 185 -3.06 2.63 -19.97
C PHE A 185 -1.81 1.78 -20.26
N LEU A 186 -1.60 0.73 -19.48
CA LEU A 186 -0.52 -0.22 -19.74
C LEU A 186 -0.67 -0.85 -21.11
N HIS A 187 -1.86 -1.37 -21.44
CA HIS A 187 -2.11 -2.12 -22.67
C HIS A 187 -2.06 -1.24 -23.91
N TYR A 188 -2.73 -0.08 -23.91
CA TYR A 188 -2.89 0.75 -25.10
C TYR A 188 -1.80 1.79 -25.31
N VAL A 189 -1.06 2.16 -24.27
CA VAL A 189 -0.08 3.26 -24.36
C VAL A 189 1.35 2.79 -24.06
N MET A 190 1.56 2.04 -22.99
CA MET A 190 2.91 1.67 -22.59
C MET A 190 3.47 0.50 -23.42
N LEU A 191 2.72 -0.59 -23.58
CA LEU A 191 3.20 -1.77 -24.30
C LEU A 191 3.44 -1.53 -25.80
N PRO A 192 2.61 -0.76 -26.55
CA PRO A 192 2.88 -0.47 -27.95
C PRO A 192 4.07 0.45 -28.20
N SER A 193 4.55 1.14 -27.16
CA SER A 193 5.66 2.10 -27.25
C SER A 193 7.03 1.48 -26.96
N HIS A 194 7.06 0.16 -26.83
CA HIS A 194 8.29 -0.62 -26.53
C HIS A 194 8.90 -1.21 -27.79
#